data_db8741618ad36984c2b951aa03398ed3
#
_entry.id   db8741618ad36984c2b951aa03398ed3
#
_cell.length_a   1.000
_cell.length_b   1.000
_cell.length_c   1.000
_cell.angle_alpha   90.00
_cell.angle_beta   90.00
_cell.angle_gamma   90.00
#
_symmetry.space_group_name_H-M   'P 1'
#
loop_
_entity.id
_entity.type
_entity.pdbx_description
1 polymer ?
#
loop_
_entity_poly.entity_id
_entity_poly.type
_entity_poly.pdbx_seq_one_letter_code
_entity_poly.pdbx_strand_id
1 'polypeptide(L)'
;MSNALGRDLAKLVAAVDAAATECGHGAYGQRFHIMPPAGWLNDPNGLCQAGGVFHAYFQYAPFDVEGGVKVWGHATSRDLMTWDYVGAPLLPDEPFDCHGVYSGSALAEDGHIRVLYTGNVKLSDADGTYDYVNTGRRADTVYVESVDGLAGREFSQKRVVLASEDYPDDLTCHVRDPKVWRDADGRYRMVLGARRRVDGPHIESRFCAVSYTHLTLPTNSLV
;
A
#
# COMPACT_ATOMS: atom_id res chain seq x y z
N MET A 1 -1.01 14.70 9.74
CA MET A 1 -0.84 14.37 11.20
C MET A 1 -1.64 13.10 11.45
N SER A 2 -1.01 12.05 11.95
CA SER A 2 -1.70 10.79 12.25
C SER A 2 -2.71 10.98 13.40
N ASN A 3 -3.83 10.25 13.35
CA ASN A 3 -4.83 10.22 14.40
C ASN A 3 -4.32 9.47 15.66
N ALA A 4 -5.14 9.32 16.70
CA ALA A 4 -4.71 8.66 17.95
C ALA A 4 -4.33 7.19 17.72
N LEU A 5 -5.12 6.46 16.93
CA LEU A 5 -4.86 5.06 16.57
C LEU A 5 -3.52 4.92 15.83
N GLY A 6 -3.25 5.78 14.85
CA GLY A 6 -2.00 5.76 14.10
C GLY A 6 -0.78 5.99 15.00
N ARG A 7 -0.87 6.90 15.96
CA ARG A 7 0.22 7.13 16.93
C ARG A 7 0.49 5.92 17.83
N ASP A 8 -0.56 5.21 18.25
CA ASP A 8 -0.40 4.04 19.10
C ASP A 8 0.09 2.84 18.30
N LEU A 9 -0.39 2.64 17.08
CA LEU A 9 0.15 1.63 16.15
C LEU A 9 1.63 1.89 15.84
N ALA A 10 2.00 3.15 15.57
CA ALA A 10 3.41 3.51 15.32
C ALA A 10 4.32 3.13 16.49
N LYS A 11 3.89 3.39 17.73
CA LYS A 11 4.64 2.98 18.93
C LYS A 11 4.78 1.47 19.05
N LEU A 12 3.70 0.73 18.78
CA LEU A 12 3.71 -0.73 18.84
C LEU A 12 4.63 -1.32 17.78
N VAL A 13 4.55 -0.85 16.53
CA VAL A 13 5.46 -1.30 15.46
C VAL A 13 6.90 -0.97 15.80
N ALA A 14 7.19 0.25 16.24
CA ALA A 14 8.53 0.66 16.63
C ALA A 14 9.10 -0.18 17.81
N ALA A 15 8.26 -0.58 18.76
CA ALA A 15 8.67 -1.44 19.86
C ALA A 15 9.02 -2.87 19.37
N VAL A 16 8.25 -3.42 18.45
CA VAL A 16 8.55 -4.73 17.83
C VAL A 16 9.83 -4.65 17.01
N ASP A 17 9.99 -3.60 16.19
CA ASP A 17 11.18 -3.40 15.37
C ASP A 17 12.46 -3.26 16.23
N ALA A 18 12.38 -2.52 17.34
CA ALA A 18 13.49 -2.36 18.27
C ALA A 18 13.88 -3.69 18.93
N ALA A 19 12.91 -4.45 19.43
CA ALA A 19 13.14 -5.75 20.03
C ALA A 19 13.73 -6.75 19.03
N ALA A 20 13.24 -6.76 17.79
CA ALA A 20 13.77 -7.61 16.73
C ALA A 20 15.21 -7.23 16.34
N THR A 21 15.52 -5.94 16.31
CA THR A 21 16.88 -5.45 16.03
C THR A 21 17.85 -5.88 17.13
N GLU A 22 17.44 -5.85 18.38
CA GLU A 22 18.23 -6.34 19.52
C GLU A 22 18.53 -7.84 19.44
N CYS A 23 17.54 -8.65 19.03
CA CYS A 23 17.69 -10.09 18.85
C CYS A 23 18.53 -10.44 17.61
N GLY A 24 18.51 -9.60 16.58
CA GLY A 24 19.13 -9.84 15.29
C GLY A 24 18.49 -10.99 14.51
N HIS A 25 18.90 -11.16 13.26
CA HIS A 25 18.33 -12.19 12.36
C HIS A 25 18.98 -13.58 12.52
N GLY A 26 19.93 -13.74 13.45
CA GLY A 26 20.61 -15.00 13.68
C GLY A 26 21.39 -15.51 12.45
N ALA A 27 21.64 -16.82 12.43
CA ALA A 27 22.45 -17.46 11.38
C ALA A 27 21.80 -17.44 9.98
N TYR A 28 20.50 -17.23 9.88
CA TYR A 28 19.74 -17.22 8.63
C TYR A 28 19.45 -15.80 8.10
N GLY A 29 20.01 -14.77 8.76
CA GLY A 29 19.86 -13.39 8.30
C GLY A 29 20.39 -13.19 6.90
N GLN A 30 19.59 -12.57 6.03
CA GLN A 30 19.97 -12.25 4.66
C GLN A 30 20.83 -10.99 4.63
N ARG A 31 21.81 -10.96 3.73
CA ARG A 31 22.72 -9.79 3.62
C ARG A 31 22.40 -8.90 2.43
N PHE A 32 21.79 -9.46 1.40
CA PHE A 32 21.52 -8.79 0.12
C PHE A 32 20.03 -8.69 -0.22
N HIS A 33 19.17 -9.19 0.63
CA HIS A 33 17.72 -9.15 0.44
C HIS A 33 17.09 -8.27 1.51
N ILE A 34 16.01 -7.59 1.14
CA ILE A 34 15.18 -6.89 2.10
C ILE A 34 14.53 -7.93 3.01
N MET A 35 14.73 -7.76 4.30
CA MET A 35 14.06 -8.53 5.35
C MET A 35 13.27 -7.58 6.25
N PRO A 36 12.08 -7.98 6.71
CA PRO A 36 11.41 -7.22 7.76
C PRO A 36 12.16 -7.42 9.08
N PRO A 37 12.09 -6.46 10.02
CA PRO A 37 12.67 -6.66 11.36
C PRO A 37 12.09 -7.88 12.06
N ALA A 38 10.78 -8.11 11.93
CA ALA A 38 10.04 -9.23 12.51
C ALA A 38 8.86 -9.66 11.63
N GLY A 39 8.13 -10.69 12.03
CA GLY A 39 6.86 -11.08 11.44
C GLY A 39 6.93 -11.48 9.97
N TRP A 40 6.09 -10.88 9.13
CA TRP A 40 5.87 -11.28 7.76
C TRP A 40 6.14 -10.15 6.76
N LEU A 41 6.81 -10.47 5.64
CA LEU A 41 6.96 -9.59 4.47
C LEU A 41 6.41 -10.31 3.23
N ASN A 42 5.61 -9.59 2.42
CA ASN A 42 5.17 -10.11 1.13
C ASN A 42 5.48 -9.13 -0.01
N ASP A 43 4.49 -8.39 -0.52
CA ASP A 43 4.64 -7.63 -1.75
C ASP A 43 5.62 -6.45 -1.61
N PRO A 44 6.64 -6.32 -2.46
CA PRO A 44 7.36 -5.07 -2.60
C PRO A 44 6.46 -4.02 -3.23
N ASN A 45 6.45 -2.83 -2.66
CA ASN A 45 5.56 -1.73 -3.03
C ASN A 45 6.34 -0.45 -3.24
N GLY A 46 5.72 0.52 -3.88
CA GLY A 46 6.21 1.88 -3.93
C GLY A 46 7.66 2.03 -4.38
N LEU A 47 8.14 1.12 -5.25
CA LEU A 47 9.51 1.15 -5.73
C LEU A 47 9.76 2.42 -6.53
N CYS A 48 10.70 3.25 -6.07
CA CYS A 48 11.07 4.48 -6.77
C CYS A 48 12.53 4.87 -6.48
N GLN A 49 13.08 5.77 -7.29
CA GLN A 49 14.35 6.43 -7.02
C GLN A 49 14.10 7.92 -6.84
N ALA A 50 14.59 8.47 -5.75
CA ALA A 50 14.42 9.86 -5.39
C ALA A 50 15.73 10.41 -4.78
N GLY A 51 16.21 11.55 -5.26
CA GLY A 51 17.42 12.18 -4.72
C GLY A 51 18.67 11.28 -4.68
N GLY A 52 18.80 10.34 -5.62
CA GLY A 52 19.91 9.40 -5.66
C GLY A 52 19.81 8.23 -4.66
N VAL A 53 18.65 8.07 -4.02
CA VAL A 53 18.32 6.97 -3.10
C VAL A 53 17.26 6.10 -3.75
N PHE A 54 17.43 4.80 -3.69
CA PHE A 54 16.40 3.82 -4.05
C PHE A 54 15.52 3.56 -2.83
N HIS A 55 14.22 3.60 -3.03
CA HIS A 55 13.20 3.33 -2.02
C HIS A 55 12.46 2.06 -2.38
N ALA A 56 12.32 1.17 -1.43
CA ALA A 56 11.47 0.01 -1.49
C ALA A 56 10.57 0.00 -0.27
N TYR A 57 9.28 0.23 -0.51
CA TYR A 57 8.28 -0.06 0.49
C TYR A 57 7.85 -1.51 0.32
N PHE A 58 7.23 -2.09 1.34
CA PHE A 58 6.76 -3.47 1.28
C PHE A 58 5.62 -3.70 2.26
N GLN A 59 4.77 -4.65 1.94
CA GLN A 59 3.77 -5.11 2.91
C GLN A 59 4.45 -5.79 4.08
N TYR A 60 4.20 -5.29 5.27
CA TYR A 60 4.79 -5.73 6.51
C TYR A 60 3.70 -6.04 7.54
N ALA A 61 3.72 -7.23 8.12
CA ALA A 61 2.88 -7.62 9.25
C ALA A 61 3.76 -7.87 10.48
N PRO A 62 3.99 -6.84 11.31
CA PRO A 62 4.95 -6.93 12.42
C PRO A 62 4.52 -7.85 13.55
N PHE A 63 3.22 -8.12 13.67
CA PHE A 63 2.63 -8.82 14.81
C PHE A 63 2.30 -10.29 14.53
N ASP A 64 2.50 -10.76 13.29
CA ASP A 64 2.08 -12.10 12.89
C ASP A 64 3.04 -12.67 11.84
N VAL A 65 3.52 -13.89 12.07
CA VAL A 65 4.45 -14.58 11.16
C VAL A 65 3.75 -15.27 9.98
N GLU A 66 2.43 -15.32 9.99
CA GLU A 66 1.61 -15.90 8.92
C GLU A 66 0.85 -14.83 8.10
N GLY A 67 1.05 -13.57 8.43
CA GLY A 67 0.40 -12.46 7.77
C GLY A 67 -0.33 -11.52 8.73
N GLY A 68 -1.63 -11.38 8.69
CA GLY A 68 -2.39 -10.46 9.56
C GLY A 68 -2.52 -9.05 8.99
N VAL A 69 -2.67 -8.04 9.87
CA VAL A 69 -2.85 -6.65 9.48
C VAL A 69 -1.55 -6.11 8.87
N LYS A 70 -1.68 -5.50 7.69
CA LYS A 70 -0.56 -4.98 6.92
C LYS A 70 -0.33 -3.50 7.16
N VAL A 71 0.92 -3.16 7.42
CA VAL A 71 1.48 -1.82 7.29
C VAL A 71 2.40 -1.78 6.07
N TRP A 72 2.90 -0.63 5.68
CA TRP A 72 4.04 -0.56 4.77
C TRP A 72 5.31 -0.33 5.56
N GLY A 73 6.23 -1.30 5.49
CA GLY A 73 7.63 -1.11 5.85
C GLY A 73 8.35 -0.33 4.76
N HIS A 74 9.46 0.30 5.09
CA HIS A 74 10.26 1.10 4.19
C HIS A 74 11.74 0.76 4.35
N ALA A 75 12.39 0.41 3.25
CA ALA A 75 13.82 0.24 3.17
C ALA A 75 14.40 1.17 2.09
N THR A 76 15.63 1.62 2.32
CA THR A 76 16.37 2.49 1.39
C THR A 76 17.70 1.89 1.02
N SER A 77 18.19 2.21 -0.19
CA SER A 77 19.50 1.75 -0.69
C SER A 77 20.13 2.83 -1.57
N ARG A 78 21.47 2.80 -1.66
CA ARG A 78 22.23 3.62 -2.63
C ARG A 78 22.84 2.79 -3.76
N ASP A 79 22.84 1.47 -3.61
CA ASP A 79 23.56 0.53 -4.50
C ASP A 79 22.68 -0.64 -4.98
N LEU A 80 21.42 -0.75 -4.49
CA LEU A 80 20.49 -1.87 -4.70
C LEU A 80 20.98 -3.21 -4.14
N MET A 81 22.09 -3.24 -3.44
CA MET A 81 22.69 -4.43 -2.85
C MET A 81 22.50 -4.47 -1.33
N THR A 82 22.73 -3.33 -0.69
CA THR A 82 22.57 -3.16 0.75
C THR A 82 21.35 -2.29 1.02
N TRP A 83 20.53 -2.72 1.97
CA TRP A 83 19.27 -2.06 2.29
C TRP A 83 19.19 -1.74 3.77
N ASP A 84 18.87 -0.50 4.06
CA ASP A 84 18.62 -0.02 5.42
C ASP A 84 17.09 0.07 5.65
N TYR A 85 16.60 -0.68 6.62
CA TYR A 85 15.22 -0.51 7.09
C TYR A 85 15.09 0.80 7.86
N VAL A 86 14.14 1.63 7.47
CA VAL A 86 13.98 3.00 8.01
C VAL A 86 12.65 3.25 8.69
N GLY A 87 11.86 2.21 8.91
CA GLY A 87 10.60 2.27 9.65
C GLY A 87 9.38 1.83 8.84
N ALA A 88 8.20 2.02 9.41
CA ALA A 88 6.91 1.70 8.79
C ALA A 88 6.03 2.96 8.71
N PRO A 89 6.12 3.75 7.64
CA PRO A 89 5.48 5.06 7.56
C PRO A 89 3.98 5.04 7.25
N LEU A 90 3.42 3.95 6.74
CA LEU A 90 2.00 3.85 6.42
C LEU A 90 1.33 2.75 7.26
N LEU A 91 0.42 3.18 8.11
CA LEU A 91 -0.29 2.35 9.08
C LEU A 91 -1.79 2.31 8.76
N PRO A 92 -2.52 1.24 9.10
CA PRO A 92 -3.97 1.13 8.88
C PRO A 92 -4.75 1.86 9.98
N ASP A 93 -4.73 3.18 9.95
CA ASP A 93 -5.25 4.04 11.01
C ASP A 93 -6.53 4.80 10.62
N GLU A 94 -7.09 4.53 9.43
CA GLU A 94 -8.33 5.14 8.96
C GLU A 94 -9.42 4.07 8.72
N PRO A 95 -10.71 4.44 8.77
CA PRO A 95 -11.82 3.50 8.58
C PRO A 95 -11.78 2.75 7.23
N PHE A 96 -11.19 3.35 6.20
CA PHE A 96 -11.11 2.76 4.86
C PHE A 96 -9.89 1.85 4.67
N ASP A 97 -8.99 1.75 5.64
CA ASP A 97 -7.83 0.86 5.59
C ASP A 97 -7.58 0.07 6.89
N CYS A 98 -8.55 0.04 7.78
CA CYS A 98 -8.42 -0.51 9.13
C CYS A 98 -8.04 -2.00 9.19
N HIS A 99 -8.16 -2.74 8.09
CA HIS A 99 -7.72 -4.14 7.99
C HIS A 99 -6.45 -4.30 7.14
N GLY A 100 -5.78 -3.22 6.80
CA GLY A 100 -4.46 -3.20 6.18
C GLY A 100 -4.27 -2.14 5.10
N VAL A 101 -3.07 -1.60 5.06
CA VAL A 101 -2.55 -0.83 3.93
C VAL A 101 -2.02 -1.83 2.90
N TYR A 102 -2.81 -2.10 1.86
CA TYR A 102 -2.49 -3.10 0.85
C TYR A 102 -1.60 -2.52 -0.25
N SER A 103 -1.25 -3.36 -1.23
CA SER A 103 -0.26 -3.03 -2.24
C SER A 103 -0.60 -1.81 -3.10
N GLY A 104 0.43 -1.20 -3.64
CA GLY A 104 0.33 -0.02 -4.47
C GLY A 104 1.68 0.42 -5.03
N SER A 105 1.78 1.66 -5.47
CA SER A 105 2.96 2.21 -6.13
C SER A 105 3.32 3.60 -5.64
N ALA A 106 4.57 4.00 -5.89
CA ALA A 106 5.05 5.35 -5.67
C ALA A 106 5.50 6.02 -6.97
N LEU A 107 5.48 7.34 -6.96
CA LEU A 107 6.01 8.23 -7.96
C LEU A 107 6.82 9.34 -7.26
N ALA A 108 8.12 9.43 -7.57
CA ALA A 108 8.96 10.52 -7.08
C ALA A 108 8.88 11.69 -8.08
N GLU A 109 8.32 12.80 -7.67
CA GLU A 109 8.08 13.96 -8.52
C GLU A 109 8.01 15.25 -7.68
N ASP A 110 8.46 16.36 -8.24
CA ASP A 110 8.38 17.70 -7.64
C ASP A 110 8.93 17.80 -6.20
N GLY A 111 9.96 17.00 -5.90
CA GLY A 111 10.59 16.99 -4.57
C GLY A 111 9.85 16.17 -3.51
N HIS A 112 8.83 15.38 -3.91
CA HIS A 112 8.03 14.53 -3.03
C HIS A 112 7.97 13.09 -3.54
N ILE A 113 7.65 12.17 -2.63
CA ILE A 113 7.23 10.81 -2.96
C ILE A 113 5.71 10.73 -2.80
N ARG A 114 5.02 10.50 -3.90
CA ARG A 114 3.57 10.33 -3.96
C ARG A 114 3.24 8.86 -4.01
N VAL A 115 2.34 8.42 -3.14
CA VAL A 115 1.97 7.01 -3.02
C VAL A 115 0.48 6.86 -3.30
N LEU A 116 0.15 5.86 -4.13
CA LEU A 116 -1.21 5.34 -4.24
C LEU A 116 -1.20 3.88 -3.78
N TYR A 117 -2.12 3.54 -2.90
CA TYR A 117 -2.23 2.20 -2.34
C TYR A 117 -3.70 1.77 -2.21
N THR A 118 -3.92 0.50 -1.90
CA THR A 118 -5.26 -0.03 -1.64
C THR A 118 -5.53 -0.04 -0.14
N GLY A 119 -6.50 0.77 0.30
CA GLY A 119 -7.07 0.68 1.64
C GLY A 119 -8.00 -0.53 1.71
N ASN A 120 -7.74 -1.45 2.64
CA ASN A 120 -8.49 -2.69 2.74
C ASN A 120 -9.35 -2.75 4.00
N VAL A 121 -10.64 -3.05 3.82
CA VAL A 121 -11.58 -3.33 4.90
C VAL A 121 -12.22 -4.69 4.64
N LYS A 122 -12.13 -5.61 5.61
CA LYS A 122 -12.83 -6.90 5.57
C LYS A 122 -14.28 -6.69 5.99
N LEU A 123 -15.19 -7.21 5.18
CA LEU A 123 -16.63 -7.21 5.44
C LEU A 123 -17.05 -8.67 5.66
N SER A 124 -17.58 -8.97 6.84
CA SER A 124 -18.16 -10.27 7.13
C SER A 124 -19.67 -10.17 7.14
N ASP A 125 -20.34 -11.25 6.72
CA ASP A 125 -21.77 -11.39 6.86
C ASP A 125 -22.19 -11.54 8.33
N ALA A 126 -23.49 -11.47 8.60
CA ALA A 126 -24.03 -11.53 9.97
C ALA A 126 -23.70 -12.84 10.70
N ASP A 127 -23.46 -13.93 9.97
CA ASP A 127 -23.02 -15.23 10.48
C ASP A 127 -21.49 -15.36 10.61
N GLY A 128 -20.75 -14.29 10.29
CA GLY A 128 -19.28 -14.27 10.31
C GLY A 128 -18.61 -14.86 9.08
N THR A 129 -19.37 -15.24 8.04
CA THR A 129 -18.79 -15.69 6.77
C THR A 129 -18.10 -14.53 6.05
N TYR A 130 -17.12 -14.86 5.22
CA TYR A 130 -16.29 -13.89 4.53
C TYR A 130 -16.05 -14.31 3.08
N ASP A 131 -16.77 -13.68 2.15
CA ASP A 131 -16.54 -13.90 0.73
C ASP A 131 -15.36 -13.03 0.23
N TYR A 132 -14.19 -13.60 0.32
CA TYR A 132 -12.94 -12.92 -0.08
C TYR A 132 -12.95 -12.37 -1.52
N VAL A 133 -13.71 -13.00 -2.43
CA VAL A 133 -13.62 -12.72 -3.86
C VAL A 133 -14.67 -11.74 -4.35
N ASN A 134 -15.94 -11.91 -3.93
CA ASN A 134 -17.04 -11.19 -4.56
C ASN A 134 -17.52 -9.97 -3.77
N THR A 135 -17.69 -10.11 -2.45
CA THR A 135 -18.38 -9.11 -1.63
C THR A 135 -17.71 -8.83 -0.29
N GLY A 136 -16.80 -9.68 0.16
CA GLY A 136 -16.27 -9.69 1.53
C GLY A 136 -15.23 -8.61 1.82
N ARG A 137 -15.06 -7.61 0.97
CA ARG A 137 -14.16 -6.49 1.24
C ARG A 137 -14.60 -5.19 0.60
N ARG A 138 -14.13 -4.12 1.18
CA ARG A 138 -14.04 -2.81 0.57
C ARG A 138 -12.58 -2.54 0.24
N ALA A 139 -12.30 -2.08 -0.97
CA ALA A 139 -10.97 -1.81 -1.48
C ALA A 139 -10.95 -0.43 -2.12
N ASP A 140 -10.56 0.58 -1.36
CA ASP A 140 -10.49 1.96 -1.83
C ASP A 140 -9.08 2.28 -2.33
N THR A 141 -8.94 3.06 -3.40
CA THR A 141 -7.65 3.61 -3.79
C THR A 141 -7.38 4.87 -3.00
N VAL A 142 -6.28 4.86 -2.26
CA VAL A 142 -5.89 5.93 -1.33
C VAL A 142 -4.61 6.60 -1.79
N TYR A 143 -4.55 7.92 -1.66
CA TYR A 143 -3.39 8.76 -1.96
C TYR A 143 -2.80 9.37 -0.71
N VAL A 144 -1.47 9.42 -0.66
CA VAL A 144 -0.68 10.22 0.27
C VAL A 144 0.55 10.79 -0.43
N GLU A 145 1.09 11.88 0.13
CA GLU A 145 2.32 12.52 -0.34
C GLU A 145 3.27 12.71 0.83
N SER A 146 4.56 12.51 0.62
CA SER A 146 5.57 12.72 1.65
C SER A 146 5.62 14.17 2.09
N VAL A 147 5.64 14.42 3.39
CA VAL A 147 5.79 15.78 3.97
C VAL A 147 7.22 16.09 4.36
N ASP A 148 8.09 15.09 4.36
CA ASP A 148 9.54 15.14 4.58
C ASP A 148 10.34 15.12 3.27
N GLY A 149 9.71 15.53 2.16
CA GLY A 149 10.32 15.60 0.84
C GLY A 149 10.66 14.21 0.27
N LEU A 150 11.87 14.05 -0.23
CA LEU A 150 12.33 12.80 -0.84
C LEU A 150 12.76 11.74 0.18
N ALA A 151 12.64 11.97 1.49
CA ALA A 151 12.94 10.96 2.51
C ALA A 151 11.83 9.90 2.57
N GLY A 152 10.57 10.28 2.36
CA GLY A 152 9.43 9.36 2.25
C GLY A 152 9.15 8.55 3.50
N ARG A 153 9.39 9.13 4.67
CA ARG A 153 9.17 8.52 6.00
C ARG A 153 7.96 9.07 6.73
N GLU A 154 7.49 10.22 6.31
CA GLU A 154 6.33 10.89 6.86
C GLU A 154 5.40 11.29 5.72
N PHE A 155 4.11 11.00 5.87
CA PHE A 155 3.11 11.24 4.84
C PHE A 155 2.02 12.20 5.30
N SER A 156 1.41 12.86 4.32
CA SER A 156 0.24 13.72 4.49
C SER A 156 -0.95 12.96 5.04
N GLN A 157 -2.01 13.67 5.37
CA GLN A 157 -3.30 13.05 5.63
C GLN A 157 -3.72 12.19 4.44
N LYS A 158 -4.22 11.00 4.71
CA LYS A 158 -4.73 10.04 3.74
C LYS A 158 -5.98 10.56 3.05
N ARG A 159 -6.11 10.26 1.78
CA ARG A 159 -7.24 10.71 0.97
C ARG A 159 -7.68 9.61 0.01
N VAL A 160 -8.92 9.19 0.11
CA VAL A 160 -9.54 8.29 -0.87
C VAL A 160 -9.68 9.06 -2.20
N VAL A 161 -9.14 8.50 -3.27
CA VAL A 161 -9.22 9.07 -4.63
C VAL A 161 -10.17 8.30 -5.54
N LEU A 162 -10.37 7.00 -5.26
CA LEU A 162 -11.44 6.18 -5.82
C LEU A 162 -11.98 5.31 -4.69
N ALA A 163 -13.26 5.46 -4.39
CA ALA A 163 -13.95 4.61 -3.44
C ALA A 163 -14.43 3.31 -4.12
N SER A 164 -14.73 2.29 -3.35
CA SER A 164 -15.24 1.03 -3.89
C SER A 164 -16.53 1.21 -4.71
N GLU A 165 -17.31 2.24 -4.40
CA GLU A 165 -18.55 2.60 -5.07
C GLU A 165 -18.34 3.27 -6.42
N ASP A 166 -17.12 3.74 -6.71
CA ASP A 166 -16.78 4.41 -7.97
C ASP A 166 -16.42 3.41 -9.09
N TYR A 167 -16.20 2.16 -8.75
CA TYR A 167 -15.86 1.13 -9.72
C TYR A 167 -17.10 0.61 -10.45
N PRO A 168 -16.96 0.14 -11.72
CA PRO A 168 -18.05 -0.47 -12.47
C PRO A 168 -18.75 -1.61 -11.71
N ASP A 169 -20.08 -1.67 -11.80
CA ASP A 169 -20.93 -2.65 -11.10
C ASP A 169 -20.63 -4.11 -11.47
N ASP A 170 -20.04 -4.35 -12.63
CA ASP A 170 -19.67 -5.67 -13.11
C ASP A 170 -18.34 -6.18 -12.52
N LEU A 171 -17.63 -5.36 -11.72
CA LEU A 171 -16.46 -5.80 -10.99
C LEU A 171 -16.84 -6.44 -9.65
N THR A 172 -15.97 -7.34 -9.19
CA THR A 172 -16.04 -7.89 -7.83
C THR A 172 -15.38 -6.92 -6.85
N CYS A 173 -15.35 -7.26 -5.56
CA CYS A 173 -14.59 -6.50 -4.56
C CYS A 173 -13.06 -6.59 -4.72
N HIS A 174 -12.56 -7.31 -5.73
CA HIS A 174 -11.13 -7.36 -6.06
C HIS A 174 -10.77 -6.31 -7.11
N VAL A 175 -10.66 -5.04 -6.68
CA VAL A 175 -10.04 -3.95 -7.44
C VAL A 175 -8.93 -3.37 -6.57
N ARG A 176 -7.65 -3.52 -6.97
CA ARG A 176 -6.53 -3.22 -6.10
C ARG A 176 -5.20 -3.04 -6.84
N ASP A 177 -4.15 -2.77 -6.07
CA ASP A 177 -2.75 -2.70 -6.49
C ASP A 177 -2.52 -1.58 -7.54
N PRO A 178 -2.86 -0.30 -7.23
CA PRO A 178 -2.74 0.79 -8.17
C PRO A 178 -1.28 1.01 -8.59
N LYS A 179 -1.03 1.00 -9.91
CA LYS A 179 0.22 1.45 -10.50
C LYS A 179 0.00 2.77 -11.21
N VAL A 180 0.64 3.83 -10.72
CA VAL A 180 0.57 5.17 -11.27
C VAL A 180 1.84 5.54 -12.01
N TRP A 181 1.71 6.32 -13.08
CA TRP A 181 2.82 6.99 -13.77
C TRP A 181 2.31 8.27 -14.43
N ARG A 182 3.23 9.15 -14.79
CA ARG A 182 2.95 10.30 -15.63
C ARG A 182 3.39 9.98 -17.06
N ASP A 183 2.53 10.17 -18.03
CA ASP A 183 2.85 9.91 -19.42
C ASP A 183 3.49 11.14 -20.12
N ALA A 184 3.82 10.98 -21.40
CA ALA A 184 4.54 12.00 -22.16
C ALA A 184 3.71 13.28 -22.42
N ASP A 185 2.38 13.21 -22.31
CA ASP A 185 1.48 14.36 -22.45
C ASP A 185 1.26 15.07 -21.08
N GLY A 186 1.92 14.62 -20.02
CA GLY A 186 1.87 15.20 -18.69
C GLY A 186 0.68 14.76 -17.86
N ARG A 187 -0.14 13.82 -18.34
CA ARG A 187 -1.28 13.28 -17.60
C ARG A 187 -0.84 12.13 -16.71
N TYR A 188 -1.50 12.01 -15.59
CA TYR A 188 -1.33 10.82 -14.75
C TYR A 188 -2.22 9.69 -15.27
N ARG A 189 -1.62 8.52 -15.38
CA ARG A 189 -2.29 7.27 -15.69
C ARG A 189 -2.16 6.34 -14.52
N MET A 190 -3.21 5.58 -14.29
CA MET A 190 -3.21 4.53 -13.27
C MET A 190 -3.86 3.28 -13.83
N VAL A 191 -3.28 2.14 -13.52
CA VAL A 191 -3.88 0.83 -13.78
C VAL A 191 -4.06 0.10 -12.45
N LEU A 192 -5.18 -0.61 -12.32
CA LEU A 192 -5.49 -1.47 -11.18
C LEU A 192 -5.77 -2.88 -11.68
N GLY A 193 -5.39 -3.88 -10.88
CA GLY A 193 -5.86 -5.24 -11.06
C GLY A 193 -7.32 -5.35 -10.63
N ALA A 194 -8.17 -5.94 -11.46
CA ALA A 194 -9.59 -6.10 -11.18
C ALA A 194 -10.09 -7.51 -11.54
N ARG A 195 -11.16 -7.95 -10.90
CA ARG A 195 -11.89 -9.16 -11.28
C ARG A 195 -13.31 -8.78 -11.70
N ARG A 196 -13.69 -9.24 -12.89
CA ARG A 196 -15.02 -9.02 -13.45
C ARG A 196 -15.93 -10.21 -13.13
N ARG A 197 -17.17 -9.93 -12.79
CA ARG A 197 -18.23 -10.93 -12.74
C ARG A 197 -18.60 -11.31 -14.16
N VAL A 198 -18.68 -12.61 -14.44
CA VAL A 198 -19.16 -13.15 -15.69
C VAL A 198 -20.31 -14.11 -15.38
N ASP A 199 -21.21 -14.31 -16.33
CA ASP A 199 -22.32 -15.25 -16.16
C ASP A 199 -21.78 -16.66 -15.89
N GLY A 200 -22.22 -17.26 -14.78
CA GLY A 200 -21.76 -18.56 -14.32
C GLY A 200 -20.69 -18.50 -13.21
N PRO A 201 -20.06 -19.64 -12.88
CA PRO A 201 -19.09 -19.74 -11.77
C PRO A 201 -17.70 -19.16 -12.09
N HIS A 202 -17.52 -18.58 -13.27
CA HIS A 202 -16.23 -18.09 -13.74
C HIS A 202 -16.04 -16.61 -13.40
N ILE A 203 -14.83 -16.26 -12.97
CA ILE A 203 -14.39 -14.90 -12.73
C ILE A 203 -13.25 -14.60 -13.70
N GLU A 204 -13.37 -13.52 -14.45
CA GLU A 204 -12.29 -13.08 -15.34
C GLU A 204 -11.42 -12.03 -14.65
N SER A 205 -10.09 -12.17 -14.80
CA SER A 205 -9.15 -11.13 -14.43
C SER A 205 -9.15 -10.02 -15.48
N ARG A 206 -9.21 -8.78 -15.04
CA ARG A 206 -9.22 -7.57 -15.87
C ARG A 206 -8.30 -6.51 -15.30
N PHE A 207 -8.04 -5.49 -16.09
CA PHE A 207 -7.40 -4.26 -15.65
C PHE A 207 -8.39 -3.11 -15.77
N CYS A 208 -8.48 -2.29 -14.75
CA CYS A 208 -9.12 -0.97 -14.81
C CYS A 208 -8.04 0.06 -15.11
N ALA A 209 -8.25 0.85 -16.16
CA ALA A 209 -7.38 1.97 -16.47
C ALA A 209 -8.06 3.28 -16.09
N VAL A 210 -7.33 4.20 -15.50
CA VAL A 210 -7.81 5.51 -15.06
C VAL A 210 -6.86 6.58 -15.56
N SER A 211 -7.40 7.71 -15.99
CA SER A 211 -6.62 8.85 -16.47
C SER A 211 -6.99 10.11 -15.69
N TYR A 212 -5.98 10.82 -15.17
CA TYR A 212 -6.13 12.05 -14.41
C TYR A 212 -5.27 13.16 -14.99
N THR A 213 -5.77 14.40 -14.94
CA THR A 213 -4.95 15.59 -15.20
C THR A 213 -4.17 16.03 -13.98
N HIS A 214 -4.69 15.78 -12.77
CA HIS A 214 -4.06 16.11 -11.48
C HIS A 214 -4.30 14.99 -10.48
N LEU A 215 -3.29 14.61 -9.69
CA LEU A 215 -3.42 13.63 -8.60
C LEU A 215 -4.21 14.17 -7.38
N THR A 216 -4.51 15.46 -7.37
CA THR A 216 -5.07 16.15 -6.19
C THR A 216 -6.59 16.37 -6.25
N LEU A 217 -7.26 16.07 -7.32
CA LEU A 217 -8.71 16.25 -7.46
C LEU A 217 -9.39 14.95 -7.92
N PRO A 218 -10.52 14.57 -7.31
CA PRO A 218 -11.33 13.49 -7.84
C PRO A 218 -11.96 13.94 -9.17
N THR A 219 -11.53 13.36 -10.27
CA THR A 219 -12.23 13.50 -11.54
C THR A 219 -12.67 12.11 -11.96
N ASN A 220 -13.95 11.85 -11.84
CA ASN A 220 -14.60 10.63 -12.29
C ASN A 220 -14.47 10.50 -13.80
N SER A 221 -13.51 9.74 -14.25
CA SER A 221 -13.39 9.31 -15.64
C SER A 221 -12.76 7.94 -15.66
N LEU A 222 -13.58 6.93 -15.44
CA LEU A 222 -13.25 5.54 -15.76
C LEU A 222 -13.40 5.38 -17.27
N VAL A 223 -12.37 4.88 -17.95
CA VAL A 223 -12.36 4.59 -19.38
C VAL A 223 -12.28 3.07 -19.57
#